data_94179a63cef2448c5ab3d29615486400
#
_entry.id   94179a63cef2448c5ab3d29615486400
#
_cell.length_a   1.000
_cell.length_b   1.000
_cell.length_c   1.000
_cell.angle_alpha   90.00
_cell.angle_beta   90.00
_cell.angle_gamma   90.00
#
_symmetry.space_group_name_H-M   'P 1'
#
loop_
_entity.id
_entity.type
_entity.pdbx_description
1 polymer ?
#
loop_
_entity_poly.entity_id
_entity_poly.type
_entity_poly.pdbx_seq_one_letter_code
_entity_poly.pdbx_strand_id
1 'polypeptide(L)'
;MTRLRTLLLSLVALCALGGTAQAQMPLRIYVDAAPLFNLSHAKTLQDVSENKLFVGYRLGAGVDVNVGKMMYIGSGLTFAMKGNQYTFLSPKGEGDIKIYSHYMQIPINVGVRLNLTPTIGASVEAGPYFAYALGATVSQGKILDDIQKTYNVYKDGILGMDGAKLKRYDIGLVAKAKVTFGSWYGMVGADMGFVDELKLDEKNDPELEKLGQKAMRNTSFYLGAGFTF
;
A
#
# COMPACT_ATOMS: atom_id res chain seq x y z
N MET A 1 -24.79 6.50 -11.68
CA MET A 1 -24.88 6.28 -10.21
C MET A 1 -25.69 5.03 -9.84
N THR A 2 -26.65 4.60 -10.61
CA THR A 2 -27.49 3.40 -10.38
C THR A 2 -26.71 2.09 -10.46
N ARG A 3 -25.82 1.92 -11.42
CA ARG A 3 -25.03 0.68 -11.61
C ARG A 3 -24.06 0.34 -10.47
N LEU A 4 -23.49 1.36 -9.82
CA LEU A 4 -22.60 1.16 -8.66
C LEU A 4 -23.38 0.73 -7.42
N ARG A 5 -24.60 1.29 -7.21
CA ARG A 5 -25.50 0.88 -6.13
C ARG A 5 -25.99 -0.56 -6.30
N THR A 6 -26.29 -0.95 -7.54
CA THR A 6 -26.73 -2.32 -7.85
C THR A 6 -25.60 -3.33 -7.60
N LEU A 7 -24.35 -2.99 -7.96
CA LEU A 7 -23.17 -3.83 -7.66
C LEU A 7 -22.91 -3.95 -6.15
N LEU A 8 -23.02 -2.88 -5.40
CA LEU A 8 -22.89 -2.91 -3.93
C LEU A 8 -24.01 -3.72 -3.29
N LEU A 9 -25.24 -3.57 -3.71
CA LEU A 9 -26.39 -4.34 -3.21
C LEU A 9 -26.29 -5.83 -3.58
N SER A 10 -25.80 -6.17 -4.77
CA SER A 10 -25.56 -7.57 -5.14
C SER A 10 -24.43 -8.22 -4.34
N LEU A 11 -23.37 -7.46 -4.00
CA LEU A 11 -22.30 -7.94 -3.13
C LEU A 11 -22.79 -8.17 -1.70
N VAL A 12 -23.59 -7.26 -1.15
CA VAL A 12 -24.22 -7.41 0.17
C VAL A 12 -25.23 -8.57 0.19
N ALA A 13 -26.03 -8.74 -0.87
CA ALA A 13 -26.95 -9.85 -0.99
C ALA A 13 -26.23 -11.21 -1.12
N LEU A 14 -25.09 -11.26 -1.81
CA LEU A 14 -24.26 -12.46 -1.91
C LEU A 14 -23.68 -12.84 -0.53
N CYS A 15 -23.28 -11.85 0.27
CA CYS A 15 -22.83 -12.07 1.66
C CYS A 15 -23.98 -12.52 2.59
N ALA A 16 -25.22 -12.03 2.38
CA ALA A 16 -26.37 -12.37 3.20
C ALA A 16 -26.94 -13.78 2.90
N LEU A 17 -26.82 -14.25 1.66
CA LEU A 17 -27.26 -15.59 1.25
C LEU A 17 -26.32 -16.71 1.77
N GLY A 18 -25.09 -16.38 2.17
CA GLY A 18 -24.13 -17.33 2.76
C GLY A 18 -24.46 -17.78 4.19
N GLY A 19 -25.44 -17.16 4.87
CA GLY A 19 -25.66 -17.32 6.32
C GLY A 19 -26.43 -18.57 6.78
N THR A 20 -26.86 -19.46 5.89
CA THR A 20 -27.75 -20.58 6.28
C THR A 20 -27.20 -22.00 6.10
N ALA A 21 -25.96 -22.15 5.59
CA ALA A 21 -25.34 -23.47 5.51
C ALA A 21 -24.32 -23.64 6.63
N GLN A 22 -24.66 -24.39 7.66
CA GLN A 22 -23.77 -24.87 8.75
C GLN A 22 -22.76 -25.95 8.28
N ALA A 23 -22.57 -26.14 7.00
CA ALA A 23 -21.38 -26.81 6.46
C ALA A 23 -20.22 -25.83 6.62
N GLN A 24 -19.11 -26.24 7.24
CA GLN A 24 -17.88 -25.45 7.39
C GLN A 24 -17.60 -24.70 6.09
N MET A 25 -18.04 -23.45 5.99
CA MET A 25 -17.77 -22.65 4.81
C MET A 25 -16.25 -22.55 4.69
N PRO A 26 -15.65 -22.96 3.55
CA PRO A 26 -14.23 -22.82 3.35
C PRO A 26 -13.82 -21.33 3.23
N LEU A 27 -14.77 -20.42 3.37
CA LEU A 27 -14.63 -18.99 3.14
C LEU A 27 -14.62 -18.22 4.47
N ARG A 28 -13.63 -17.35 4.64
CA ARG A 28 -13.55 -16.38 5.73
C ARG A 28 -13.46 -14.98 5.16
N ILE A 29 -14.34 -14.10 5.59
CA ILE A 29 -14.32 -12.68 5.21
C ILE A 29 -13.59 -11.93 6.31
N TYR A 30 -12.73 -10.98 5.94
CA TYR A 30 -11.98 -10.19 6.91
C TYR A 30 -11.95 -8.71 6.54
N VAL A 31 -11.75 -7.89 7.56
CA VAL A 31 -11.38 -6.47 7.43
C VAL A 31 -10.18 -6.18 8.31
N ASP A 32 -9.29 -5.31 7.88
CA ASP A 32 -8.12 -4.92 8.65
C ASP A 32 -7.76 -3.43 8.52
N ALA A 33 -7.05 -2.92 9.52
CA ALA A 33 -6.50 -1.59 9.52
C ALA A 33 -5.11 -1.57 10.17
N ALA A 34 -4.21 -0.76 9.64
CA ALA A 34 -2.86 -0.61 10.17
C ALA A 34 -2.26 0.76 9.82
N PRO A 35 -1.45 1.37 10.69
CA PRO A 35 -0.44 2.33 10.28
C PRO A 35 0.58 1.64 9.36
N LEU A 36 1.01 2.37 8.35
CA LEU A 36 1.94 1.92 7.33
C LEU A 36 3.22 2.74 7.42
N PHE A 37 4.34 2.07 7.67
CA PHE A 37 5.67 2.66 7.79
C PHE A 37 6.41 2.48 6.48
N ASN A 38 6.57 3.56 5.72
CA ASN A 38 7.18 3.51 4.39
C ASN A 38 8.67 3.86 4.50
N LEU A 39 9.49 2.97 3.93
CA LEU A 39 10.92 3.16 3.75
C LEU A 39 11.20 3.22 2.25
N SER A 40 11.64 4.36 1.77
CA SER A 40 12.09 4.49 0.39
C SER A 40 13.60 4.35 0.30
N HIS A 41 14.06 3.53 -0.62
CA HIS A 41 15.47 3.42 -0.97
C HIS A 41 15.72 4.21 -2.26
N ALA A 42 15.80 5.54 -2.15
CA ALA A 42 16.25 6.39 -3.25
C ALA A 42 17.77 6.59 -3.14
N LYS A 43 18.56 5.79 -3.86
CA LYS A 43 20.04 5.92 -3.86
C LYS A 43 20.56 7.27 -4.36
N THR A 44 19.73 8.03 -5.05
CA THR A 44 20.13 9.28 -5.72
C THR A 44 20.20 10.49 -4.81
N LEU A 45 19.43 10.50 -3.74
CA LEU A 45 19.30 11.65 -2.85
C LEU A 45 20.02 11.46 -1.50
N GLN A 46 20.73 10.33 -1.31
CA GLN A 46 21.43 10.04 -0.05
C GLN A 46 22.56 11.03 0.26
N ASP A 47 23.13 11.67 -0.75
CA ASP A 47 24.23 12.64 -0.55
C ASP A 47 23.73 14.04 -0.17
N VAL A 48 22.43 14.34 -0.29
CA VAL A 48 21.87 15.69 -0.14
C VAL A 48 20.69 15.77 0.82
N SER A 49 20.04 14.63 1.13
CA SER A 49 18.87 14.64 2.00
C SER A 49 18.79 13.40 2.90
N GLU A 50 18.37 13.57 4.14
CA GLU A 50 18.03 12.47 5.03
C GLU A 50 16.65 11.89 4.65
N ASN A 51 16.61 10.59 4.38
CA ASN A 51 15.35 9.85 4.21
C ASN A 51 14.67 9.70 5.56
N LYS A 52 13.53 10.34 5.75
CA LYS A 52 12.71 10.18 6.95
C LYS A 52 11.63 9.13 6.74
N LEU A 53 11.32 8.44 7.82
CA LEU A 53 10.21 7.48 7.86
C LEU A 53 8.89 8.21 7.56
N PHE A 54 8.20 7.80 6.49
CA PHE A 54 6.86 8.30 6.20
C PHE A 54 5.81 7.37 6.79
N VAL A 55 4.93 7.92 7.62
CA VAL A 55 3.82 7.15 8.22
C VAL A 55 2.56 7.40 7.42
N GLY A 56 2.07 6.34 6.80
CA GLY A 56 0.79 6.28 6.10
C GLY A 56 -0.22 5.43 6.84
N TYR A 57 -1.25 4.98 6.13
CA TYR A 57 -2.26 4.07 6.65
C TYR A 57 -2.62 3.01 5.60
N ARG A 58 -3.18 1.91 6.09
CA ARG A 58 -3.67 0.78 5.31
C ARG A 58 -5.03 0.37 5.85
N LEU A 59 -6.00 0.19 4.96
CA LEU A 59 -7.33 -0.36 5.24
C LEU A 59 -7.56 -1.51 4.26
N GLY A 60 -7.89 -2.68 4.75
CA GLY A 60 -8.07 -3.87 3.93
C GLY A 60 -9.40 -4.55 4.19
N ALA A 61 -9.93 -5.18 3.15
CA ALA A 61 -11.04 -6.11 3.23
C ALA A 61 -10.80 -7.24 2.22
N GLY A 62 -11.16 -8.46 2.58
CA GLY A 62 -10.91 -9.58 1.68
C GLY A 62 -11.55 -10.87 2.14
N VAL A 63 -11.20 -11.91 1.41
CA VAL A 63 -11.69 -13.27 1.63
C VAL A 63 -10.55 -14.27 1.59
N ASP A 64 -10.57 -15.23 2.50
CA ASP A 64 -9.69 -16.40 2.52
C ASP A 64 -10.52 -17.63 2.21
N VAL A 65 -10.10 -18.44 1.25
CA VAL A 65 -10.68 -19.73 0.91
C VAL A 65 -9.77 -20.83 1.42
N ASN A 66 -10.25 -21.66 2.35
CA ASN A 66 -9.46 -22.77 2.88
C ASN A 66 -9.27 -23.86 1.82
N VAL A 67 -8.00 -24.28 1.64
CA VAL A 67 -7.59 -25.37 0.76
C VAL A 67 -7.01 -26.47 1.63
N GLY A 68 -7.85 -27.41 2.04
CA GLY A 68 -7.48 -28.45 3.00
C GLY A 68 -7.53 -27.98 4.45
N LYS A 69 -6.76 -28.63 5.33
CA LYS A 69 -6.84 -28.41 6.78
C LYS A 69 -6.10 -27.18 7.31
N MET A 70 -5.02 -26.79 6.65
CA MET A 70 -4.10 -25.75 7.14
C MET A 70 -3.85 -24.65 6.12
N MET A 71 -3.97 -24.93 4.85
CA MET A 71 -3.68 -23.97 3.79
C MET A 71 -4.90 -23.16 3.41
N TYR A 72 -4.69 -21.94 2.93
CA TYR A 72 -5.71 -21.09 2.34
C TYR A 72 -5.14 -20.24 1.23
N ILE A 73 -6.02 -19.82 0.32
CA ILE A 73 -5.75 -18.81 -0.69
C ILE A 73 -6.61 -17.60 -0.34
N GLY A 74 -6.00 -16.43 -0.23
CA GLY A 74 -6.67 -15.19 0.10
C GLY A 74 -6.54 -14.15 -1.01
N SER A 75 -7.56 -13.32 -1.16
CA SER A 75 -7.51 -12.13 -1.98
C SER A 75 -8.39 -11.05 -1.37
N GLY A 76 -8.20 -9.81 -1.80
CA GLY A 76 -8.98 -8.70 -1.26
C GLY A 76 -8.67 -7.38 -1.93
N LEU A 77 -9.15 -6.34 -1.31
CA LEU A 77 -8.89 -4.97 -1.70
C LEU A 77 -8.26 -4.24 -0.52
N THR A 78 -7.13 -3.59 -0.76
CA THR A 78 -6.44 -2.78 0.23
C THR A 78 -6.33 -1.35 -0.28
N PHE A 79 -6.74 -0.39 0.52
CA PHE A 79 -6.50 1.01 0.32
C PHE A 79 -5.33 1.46 1.20
N ALA A 80 -4.25 1.97 0.58
CA ALA A 80 -3.02 2.30 1.28
C ALA A 80 -2.49 3.68 0.88
N MET A 81 -2.02 4.45 1.86
CA MET A 81 -1.29 5.69 1.63
C MET A 81 0.21 5.40 1.79
N LYS A 82 0.92 5.37 0.66
CA LYS A 82 2.37 5.18 0.59
C LYS A 82 3.04 6.48 0.21
N GLY A 83 4.23 6.75 0.74
CA GLY A 83 4.92 7.98 0.43
C GLY A 83 6.32 8.06 1.02
N ASN A 84 6.96 9.19 0.73
CA ASN A 84 8.33 9.48 1.12
C ASN A 84 8.41 10.90 1.68
N GLN A 85 9.27 11.09 2.66
CA GLN A 85 9.58 12.40 3.21
C GLN A 85 11.08 12.65 3.04
N TYR A 86 11.41 13.77 2.41
CA TYR A 86 12.77 14.24 2.20
C TYR A 86 12.97 15.54 2.94
N THR A 87 14.07 15.63 3.69
CA THR A 87 14.51 16.89 4.31
C THR A 87 15.75 17.37 3.59
N PHE A 88 15.78 18.61 3.20
CA PHE A 88 16.93 19.25 2.58
C PHE A 88 17.34 20.49 3.36
N LEU A 89 18.64 20.73 3.38
CA LEU A 89 19.22 21.94 3.99
C LEU A 89 19.32 23.02 2.90
N SER A 90 18.71 24.18 3.17
CA SER A 90 18.84 25.37 2.34
C SER A 90 19.57 26.45 3.14
N PRO A 91 20.22 27.42 2.49
CA PRO A 91 20.78 28.60 3.18
C PRO A 91 19.76 29.38 4.02
N LYS A 92 18.47 29.18 3.80
CA LYS A 92 17.35 29.78 4.56
C LYS A 92 16.78 28.90 5.67
N GLY A 93 17.34 27.69 5.90
CA GLY A 93 16.89 26.74 6.92
C GLY A 93 16.54 25.36 6.35
N GLU A 94 16.02 24.47 7.21
CA GLU A 94 15.57 23.13 6.82
C GLU A 94 14.23 23.18 6.12
N GLY A 95 14.10 22.47 4.98
CA GLY A 95 12.86 22.28 4.25
C GLY A 95 12.47 20.81 4.15
N ASP A 96 11.19 20.55 4.27
CA ASP A 96 10.62 19.21 4.10
C ASP A 96 9.78 19.14 2.83
N ILE A 97 9.98 18.09 2.03
CA ILE A 97 9.11 17.72 0.91
C ILE A 97 8.53 16.35 1.23
N LYS A 98 7.19 16.25 1.23
CA LYS A 98 6.44 15.01 1.36
C LYS A 98 5.78 14.69 0.04
N ILE A 99 6.06 13.50 -0.49
CA ILE A 99 5.42 12.97 -1.69
C ILE A 99 4.66 11.74 -1.26
N TYR A 100 3.33 11.72 -1.40
CA TYR A 100 2.53 10.57 -1.03
C TYR A 100 1.45 10.29 -2.06
N SER A 101 1.14 9.01 -2.20
CA SER A 101 0.16 8.48 -3.16
C SER A 101 -0.83 7.56 -2.45
N HIS A 102 -2.07 7.63 -2.90
CA HIS A 102 -3.12 6.72 -2.46
C HIS A 102 -3.23 5.57 -3.45
N TYR A 103 -2.99 4.36 -2.98
CA TYR A 103 -3.04 3.15 -3.79
C TYR A 103 -4.26 2.30 -3.46
N MET A 104 -4.85 1.73 -4.49
CA MET A 104 -5.74 0.60 -4.41
C MET A 104 -4.96 -0.65 -4.80
N GLN A 105 -4.86 -1.63 -3.90
CA GLN A 105 -4.00 -2.81 -4.04
C GLN A 105 -4.83 -4.08 -3.94
N ILE A 106 -4.60 -5.02 -4.85
CA ILE A 106 -5.23 -6.34 -4.88
C ILE A 106 -4.12 -7.38 -4.65
N PRO A 107 -4.01 -7.95 -3.44
CA PRO A 107 -3.12 -9.05 -3.16
C PRO A 107 -3.74 -10.39 -3.56
N ILE A 108 -2.91 -11.37 -3.91
CA ILE A 108 -3.27 -12.78 -4.06
C ILE A 108 -2.30 -13.57 -3.18
N ASN A 109 -2.77 -14.01 -2.03
CA ASN A 109 -1.92 -14.62 -1.01
C ASN A 109 -2.15 -16.13 -0.91
N VAL A 110 -1.09 -16.86 -0.64
CA VAL A 110 -1.16 -18.23 -0.15
C VAL A 110 -0.71 -18.20 1.30
N GLY A 111 -1.47 -18.85 2.17
CA GLY A 111 -1.17 -18.85 3.60
C GLY A 111 -1.32 -20.21 4.25
N VAL A 112 -0.68 -20.34 5.41
CA VAL A 112 -0.82 -21.48 6.30
C VAL A 112 -1.38 -20.98 7.63
N ARG A 113 -2.38 -21.68 8.16
CA ARG A 113 -3.04 -21.38 9.43
C ARG A 113 -2.91 -22.54 10.38
N LEU A 114 -2.50 -22.24 11.61
CA LEU A 114 -2.38 -23.19 12.72
C LEU A 114 -3.37 -22.78 13.79
N ASN A 115 -4.28 -23.67 14.17
CA ASN A 115 -5.15 -23.48 15.32
C ASN A 115 -4.41 -24.05 16.54
N LEU A 116 -3.93 -23.17 17.42
CA LEU A 116 -3.18 -23.55 18.63
C LEU A 116 -4.13 -24.00 19.75
N THR A 117 -5.29 -23.31 19.85
CA THR A 117 -6.41 -23.66 20.73
C THR A 117 -7.72 -23.40 19.96
N PRO A 118 -8.90 -23.73 20.51
CA PRO A 118 -10.19 -23.40 19.88
C PRO A 118 -10.39 -21.90 19.61
N THR A 119 -9.72 -21.02 20.38
CA THR A 119 -9.86 -19.57 20.27
C THR A 119 -8.60 -18.84 19.79
N ILE A 120 -7.44 -19.49 19.82
CA ILE A 120 -6.15 -18.88 19.45
C ILE A 120 -5.60 -19.59 18.23
N GLY A 121 -5.26 -18.80 17.22
CA GLY A 121 -4.60 -19.29 16.01
C GLY A 121 -3.44 -18.41 15.60
N ALA A 122 -2.59 -18.94 14.76
CA ALA A 122 -1.53 -18.19 14.09
C ALA A 122 -1.56 -18.49 12.59
N SER A 123 -1.24 -17.51 11.76
CA SER A 123 -1.11 -17.74 10.33
C SER A 123 -0.01 -16.88 9.73
N VAL A 124 0.59 -17.40 8.67
CA VAL A 124 1.50 -16.67 7.80
C VAL A 124 1.00 -16.76 6.38
N GLU A 125 1.10 -15.68 5.64
CA GLU A 125 0.68 -15.60 4.25
C GLU A 125 1.67 -14.77 3.45
N ALA A 126 1.83 -15.09 2.19
CA ALA A 126 2.61 -14.30 1.25
C ALA A 126 2.07 -14.45 -0.16
N GLY A 127 2.31 -13.47 -1.01
CA GLY A 127 1.90 -13.52 -2.40
C GLY A 127 2.15 -12.25 -3.16
N PRO A 128 1.93 -12.26 -4.48
CA PRO A 128 2.02 -11.07 -5.29
C PRO A 128 0.86 -10.10 -5.01
N TYR A 129 1.11 -8.83 -5.28
CA TYR A 129 0.06 -7.82 -5.36
C TYR A 129 0.19 -6.99 -6.63
N PHE A 130 -0.95 -6.49 -7.09
CA PHE A 130 -1.04 -5.41 -8.05
C PHE A 130 -1.65 -4.20 -7.37
N ALA A 131 -1.05 -3.02 -7.56
CA ALA A 131 -1.55 -1.78 -7.01
C ALA A 131 -1.68 -0.70 -8.09
N TYR A 132 -2.70 0.15 -7.94
CA TYR A 132 -2.94 1.29 -8.81
C TYR A 132 -3.10 2.57 -7.98
N ALA A 133 -2.33 3.60 -8.34
CA ALA A 133 -2.38 4.89 -7.66
C ALA A 133 -3.59 5.72 -8.14
N LEU A 134 -4.46 6.05 -7.20
CA LEU A 134 -5.65 6.87 -7.44
C LEU A 134 -5.30 8.36 -7.51
N GLY A 135 -4.32 8.80 -6.73
CA GLY A 135 -3.84 10.17 -6.68
C GLY A 135 -2.49 10.25 -5.98
N ALA A 136 -1.71 11.26 -6.32
CA ALA A 136 -0.48 11.61 -5.64
C ALA A 136 -0.45 13.09 -5.33
N THR A 137 0.08 13.43 -4.17
CA THR A 137 0.18 14.79 -3.64
C THR A 137 1.61 15.08 -3.25
N VAL A 138 2.10 16.26 -3.61
CA VAL A 138 3.35 16.83 -3.10
C VAL A 138 2.99 17.94 -2.13
N SER A 139 3.52 17.86 -0.92
CA SER A 139 3.40 18.90 0.10
C SER A 139 4.78 19.41 0.44
N GLN A 140 4.98 20.72 0.33
CA GLN A 140 6.20 21.41 0.72
C GLN A 140 5.98 22.09 2.08
N GLY A 141 6.90 21.87 3.03
CA GLY A 141 6.89 22.53 4.33
C GLY A 141 7.91 23.68 4.42
N LYS A 142 7.52 24.71 5.11
CA LYS A 142 8.23 25.80 5.83
C LYS A 142 9.33 26.68 5.20
N ILE A 143 9.84 26.53 4.00
CA ILE A 143 10.93 27.43 3.52
C ILE A 143 10.46 28.54 2.58
N LEU A 144 9.33 28.43 1.97
CA LEU A 144 8.75 29.47 1.14
C LEU A 144 7.39 29.82 1.73
N ASP A 145 7.29 31.05 2.25
CA ASP A 145 6.05 31.61 2.76
C ASP A 145 4.81 31.09 2.02
N ASP A 146 3.93 30.40 2.76
CA ASP A 146 2.50 30.20 2.52
C ASP A 146 2.04 29.55 1.22
N ILE A 147 2.86 28.78 0.53
CA ILE A 147 2.36 28.07 -0.64
C ILE A 147 2.35 26.56 -0.38
N GLN A 148 1.35 26.08 0.35
CA GLN A 148 0.91 24.68 0.26
C GLN A 148 0.31 24.45 -1.14
N LYS A 149 1.13 24.35 -2.16
CA LYS A 149 0.66 23.97 -3.49
C LYS A 149 0.56 22.44 -3.54
N THR A 150 -0.64 21.95 -3.51
CA THR A 150 -0.96 20.56 -3.82
C THR A 150 -0.92 20.38 -5.33
N TYR A 151 0.10 19.70 -5.84
CA TYR A 151 0.20 19.36 -7.25
C TYR A 151 -0.29 17.93 -7.50
N ASN A 152 -1.02 17.75 -8.60
CA ASN A 152 -1.33 16.41 -9.09
C ASN A 152 -0.15 15.90 -9.91
N VAL A 153 0.75 15.16 -9.26
CA VAL A 153 2.01 14.66 -9.84
C VAL A 153 1.82 13.85 -11.13
N TYR A 154 0.65 13.27 -11.33
CA TYR A 154 0.35 12.49 -12.54
C TYR A 154 -0.05 13.34 -13.75
N LYS A 155 -0.47 14.59 -13.54
CA LYS A 155 -0.85 15.53 -14.60
C LYS A 155 0.22 16.59 -14.81
N ASP A 156 0.70 17.16 -13.70
CA ASP A 156 1.51 18.38 -13.72
C ASP A 156 3.02 18.08 -13.56
N GLY A 157 3.41 16.79 -13.49
CA GLY A 157 4.79 16.39 -13.25
C GLY A 157 5.24 16.59 -11.78
N ILE A 158 6.46 16.20 -11.47
CA ILE A 158 7.05 16.41 -10.15
C ILE A 158 7.60 17.84 -10.12
N LEU A 159 7.10 18.67 -9.21
CA LEU A 159 7.52 20.08 -9.03
C LEU A 159 7.37 20.96 -10.30
N GLY A 160 6.45 20.63 -11.20
CA GLY A 160 6.26 21.37 -12.45
C GLY A 160 7.28 21.04 -13.54
N MET A 161 8.09 20.00 -13.36
CA MET A 161 9.01 19.49 -14.40
C MET A 161 8.25 18.51 -15.29
N ASP A 162 7.99 18.89 -16.54
CA ASP A 162 7.25 18.06 -17.52
C ASP A 162 7.95 16.73 -17.85
N GLY A 163 9.26 16.61 -17.58
CA GLY A 163 10.06 15.42 -17.85
C GLY A 163 10.01 14.32 -16.78
N ALA A 164 9.54 14.61 -15.57
CA ALA A 164 9.52 13.65 -14.44
C ALA A 164 8.09 13.35 -14.00
N LYS A 165 7.60 12.14 -14.29
CA LYS A 165 6.25 11.67 -13.92
C LYS A 165 6.32 10.43 -13.05
N LEU A 166 5.32 10.20 -12.20
CA LEU A 166 5.18 8.96 -11.45
C LEU A 166 4.37 7.93 -12.25
N LYS A 167 4.79 6.67 -12.16
CA LYS A 167 3.98 5.55 -12.66
C LYS A 167 2.81 5.33 -11.72
N ARG A 168 1.63 5.03 -12.28
CA ARG A 168 0.41 4.80 -11.50
C ARG A 168 0.25 3.37 -11.02
N TYR A 169 1.03 2.42 -11.53
CA TYR A 169 0.92 1.01 -11.16
C TYR A 169 2.17 0.57 -10.40
N ASP A 170 1.95 -0.34 -9.47
CA ASP A 170 3.00 -1.03 -8.74
C ASP A 170 2.65 -2.52 -8.68
N ILE A 171 3.67 -3.35 -8.80
CA ILE A 171 3.60 -4.81 -8.66
C ILE A 171 4.65 -5.19 -7.66
N GLY A 172 4.30 -6.07 -6.74
CA GLY A 172 5.23 -6.46 -5.68
C GLY A 172 4.82 -7.73 -4.98
N LEU A 173 5.46 -7.96 -3.85
CA LEU A 173 5.14 -9.04 -2.92
C LEU A 173 4.64 -8.47 -1.60
N VAL A 174 3.67 -9.14 -1.01
CA VAL A 174 3.20 -8.93 0.35
C VAL A 174 3.50 -10.17 1.18
N ALA A 175 3.93 -9.95 2.41
CA ALA A 175 4.06 -11.00 3.42
C ALA A 175 3.39 -10.53 4.71
N LYS A 176 2.64 -11.43 5.37
CA LYS A 176 1.87 -11.12 6.57
C LYS A 176 1.93 -12.28 7.57
N ALA A 177 2.06 -11.95 8.85
CA ALA A 177 1.85 -12.87 9.96
C ALA A 177 0.70 -12.34 10.83
N LYS A 178 -0.19 -13.23 11.25
CA LYS A 178 -1.38 -12.91 12.05
C LYS A 178 -1.45 -13.81 13.27
N VAL A 179 -1.89 -13.26 14.40
CA VAL A 179 -2.28 -14.00 15.60
C VAL A 179 -3.75 -13.72 15.84
N THR A 180 -4.57 -14.76 15.83
CA THR A 180 -6.03 -14.69 15.93
C THR A 180 -6.48 -15.01 17.33
N PHE A 181 -7.45 -14.24 17.85
CA PHE A 181 -8.12 -14.40 19.14
C PHE A 181 -9.64 -14.34 18.91
N GLY A 182 -10.27 -15.49 18.76
CA GLY A 182 -11.68 -15.57 18.32
C GLY A 182 -11.84 -14.97 16.94
N SER A 183 -12.66 -13.93 16.80
CA SER A 183 -12.87 -13.19 15.56
C SER A 183 -11.86 -12.06 15.33
N TRP A 184 -11.12 -11.63 16.34
CA TRP A 184 -10.11 -10.58 16.22
C TRP A 184 -8.73 -11.15 15.89
N TYR A 185 -7.90 -10.37 15.22
CA TYR A 185 -6.51 -10.72 15.03
C TYR A 185 -5.60 -9.48 15.04
N GLY A 186 -4.41 -9.69 15.57
CA GLY A 186 -3.28 -8.79 15.36
C GLY A 186 -2.45 -9.23 14.17
N MET A 187 -1.85 -8.31 13.45
CA MET A 187 -1.02 -8.61 12.29
C MET A 187 0.22 -7.74 12.21
N VAL A 188 1.28 -8.33 11.67
CA VAL A 188 2.46 -7.63 11.17
C VAL A 188 2.68 -8.02 9.73
N GLY A 189 3.22 -7.12 8.92
CA GLY A 189 3.51 -7.45 7.53
C GLY A 189 4.40 -6.46 6.83
N ALA A 190 4.76 -6.82 5.61
CA ALA A 190 5.57 -6.01 4.72
C ALA A 190 5.04 -6.10 3.27
N ASP A 191 5.07 -4.97 2.58
CA ASP A 191 4.84 -4.86 1.14
C ASP A 191 6.14 -4.44 0.47
N MET A 192 6.59 -5.16 -0.55
CA MET A 192 7.81 -4.88 -1.32
C MET A 192 7.44 -4.64 -2.78
N GLY A 193 7.50 -3.39 -3.23
CA GLY A 193 7.27 -3.00 -4.63
C GLY A 193 8.50 -3.28 -5.49
N PHE A 194 8.28 -3.73 -6.73
CA PHE A 194 9.32 -4.02 -7.71
C PHE A 194 9.36 -3.01 -8.86
N VAL A 195 8.31 -2.22 -9.00
CA VAL A 195 8.22 -1.21 -10.06
C VAL A 195 8.91 0.06 -9.61
N ASP A 196 9.80 0.58 -10.44
CA ASP A 196 10.39 1.90 -10.24
C ASP A 196 9.31 2.96 -10.44
N GLU A 197 9.01 3.73 -9.40
CA GLU A 197 7.92 4.72 -9.44
C GLU A 197 8.21 5.88 -10.39
N LEU A 198 9.48 6.22 -10.59
CA LEU A 198 9.89 7.34 -11.43
C LEU A 198 9.87 6.95 -12.90
N LYS A 199 9.14 7.72 -13.72
CA LYS A 199 9.20 7.69 -15.18
C LYS A 199 9.88 8.96 -15.64
N LEU A 200 11.09 8.82 -16.16
CA LEU A 200 11.85 9.91 -16.78
C LEU A 200 11.65 9.84 -18.30
N ASP A 201 11.44 10.99 -18.91
CA ASP A 201 11.37 11.10 -20.38
C ASP A 201 12.79 11.38 -20.90
N GLU A 202 13.53 10.27 -21.16
CA GLU A 202 14.97 10.25 -21.50
C GLU A 202 15.30 11.04 -22.79
N LYS A 203 14.30 11.46 -23.57
CA LYS A 203 14.53 12.07 -24.88
C LYS A 203 14.97 13.53 -24.82
N ASN A 204 14.80 14.22 -23.72
CA ASN A 204 14.95 15.68 -23.67
C ASN A 204 16.04 16.20 -22.72
N ASP A 205 16.66 15.38 -21.88
CA ASP A 205 17.67 15.88 -20.93
C ASP A 205 18.69 14.80 -20.53
N PRO A 206 19.98 14.92 -20.93
CA PRO A 206 21.05 13.98 -20.57
C PRO A 206 21.38 13.94 -19.06
N GLU A 207 21.03 14.97 -18.29
CA GLU A 207 21.21 14.95 -16.84
C GLU A 207 20.14 14.07 -16.16
N LEU A 208 18.95 13.97 -16.74
CA LEU A 208 17.88 13.08 -16.28
C LEU A 208 18.23 11.60 -16.50
N GLU A 209 19.03 11.27 -17.52
CA GLU A 209 19.52 9.89 -17.74
C GLU A 209 20.37 9.39 -16.57
N LYS A 210 21.19 10.23 -15.97
CA LYS A 210 21.98 9.89 -14.77
C LYS A 210 21.13 9.72 -13.53
N LEU A 211 19.99 10.39 -13.43
CA LEU A 211 19.00 10.25 -12.38
C LEU A 211 18.12 8.98 -12.57
N GLY A 212 17.86 8.59 -13.83
CA GLY A 212 17.03 7.43 -14.18
C GLY A 212 17.62 6.07 -13.85
N GLN A 213 18.94 5.99 -13.65
CA GLN A 213 19.62 4.73 -13.30
C GLN A 213 19.44 4.33 -11.82
N LYS A 214 18.71 5.12 -11.01
CA LYS A 214 18.57 4.87 -9.57
C LYS A 214 17.11 4.58 -9.21
N ALA A 215 16.79 3.30 -9.23
CA ALA A 215 15.50 2.73 -8.90
C ALA A 215 14.91 3.30 -7.58
N MET A 216 13.72 3.84 -7.65
CA MET A 216 12.94 4.29 -6.50
C MET A 216 11.85 3.26 -6.21
N ARG A 217 12.09 2.37 -5.24
CA ARG A 217 11.20 1.27 -4.89
C ARG A 217 10.60 1.48 -3.51
N ASN A 218 9.33 1.18 -3.37
CA ASN A 218 8.64 1.26 -2.10
C ASN A 218 8.75 -0.04 -1.32
N THR A 219 9.23 0.07 -0.07
CA THR A 219 9.10 -0.98 0.93
C THR A 219 8.32 -0.41 2.10
N SER A 220 7.27 -1.10 2.51
CA SER A 220 6.41 -0.65 3.60
C SER A 220 6.26 -1.77 4.62
N PHE A 221 6.31 -1.41 5.90
CA PHE A 221 6.01 -2.30 7.02
C PHE A 221 4.75 -1.83 7.72
N TYR A 222 4.02 -2.75 8.32
CA TYR A 222 2.81 -2.41 9.07
C TYR A 222 2.59 -3.34 10.27
N LEU A 223 1.97 -2.77 11.29
CA LEU A 223 1.47 -3.47 12.47
C LEU A 223 0.03 -3.03 12.67
N GLY A 224 -0.91 -3.97 12.73
CA GLY A 224 -2.31 -3.61 12.78
C GLY A 224 -3.19 -4.69 13.38
N ALA A 225 -4.49 -4.47 13.25
CA ALA A 225 -5.51 -5.38 13.73
C ALA A 225 -6.61 -5.56 12.68
N GLY A 226 -7.35 -6.65 12.81
CA GLY A 226 -8.48 -6.93 11.96
C GLY A 226 -9.52 -7.81 12.64
N PHE A 227 -10.60 -8.01 11.90
CA PHE A 227 -11.73 -8.80 12.32
C PHE A 227 -12.13 -9.78 11.22
N THR A 228 -12.46 -11.01 11.60
CA THR A 228 -12.94 -12.08 10.71
C THR A 228 -14.39 -12.42 11.04
N PHE A 229 -15.22 -12.47 10.03
CA PHE A 229 -16.65 -12.80 10.12
C PHE A 229 -16.89 -14.30 10.01
#